data_6edd148b92420be24fb95be5f4a0f68c
#
_entry.id   6edd148b92420be24fb95be5f4a0f68c
#
_cell.length_a   1.000
_cell.length_b   1.000
_cell.length_c   1.000
_cell.angle_alpha   90.00
_cell.angle_beta   90.00
_cell.angle_gamma   90.00
#
_symmetry.space_group_name_H-M   'P 1'
#
loop_
_entity.id
_entity.type
_entity.pdbx_description
1 polymer ?
#
loop_
_entity_poly.entity_id
_entity_poly.type
_entity_poly.pdbx_seq_one_letter_code
_entity_poly.pdbx_strand_id
1 'polypeptide(L)'
;ENIENMATNLLGPASLFVAATRKQTVDKADELFERMEFNSNQPYWEIKDDSIEEDIQHEEYKYILLSMLMPANEQVQNAMFRTKGRQEGVRGAVALQRFKKMSGEWPTSWQEIPKTVLKSPPLDQLTGEPLKFKIVDGQPLIYSVGNDRDDDEGKDLVRDGQSEHRNRAVFILSKSVDQKVDGDWILWPQVEQD
;
A
#
# COMPACT_ATOMS: atom_id res chain seq x y z
N GLU A 1 7.26 38.56 2.90
CA GLU A 1 6.00 38.55 2.12
C GLU A 1 5.05 37.59 2.81
N ASN A 2 3.92 38.11 3.26
CA ASN A 2 3.10 37.51 4.30
C ASN A 2 2.21 36.42 3.68
N ILE A 3 2.00 35.29 4.38
CA ILE A 3 1.14 34.19 3.96
C ILE A 3 -0.27 34.69 3.58
N GLU A 4 -0.75 35.75 4.23
CA GLU A 4 -2.01 36.43 3.89
C GLU A 4 -2.03 36.98 2.45
N ASN A 5 -0.91 37.47 1.93
CA ASN A 5 -0.81 37.98 0.55
C ASN A 5 -0.80 36.85 -0.48
N MET A 6 -0.25 35.69 -0.15
CA MET A 6 -0.31 34.50 -1.01
C MET A 6 -1.74 33.95 -1.10
N ALA A 7 -2.44 33.85 0.02
CA ALA A 7 -3.83 33.37 0.04
C ALA A 7 -4.77 34.30 -0.75
N THR A 8 -4.60 35.61 -0.61
CA THR A 8 -5.41 36.60 -1.31
C THR A 8 -5.19 36.60 -2.82
N ASN A 9 -3.96 36.33 -3.26
CA ASN A 9 -3.62 36.28 -4.68
C ASN A 9 -4.06 34.96 -5.36
N LEU A 10 -4.12 33.87 -4.63
CA LEU A 10 -4.51 32.55 -5.15
C LEU A 10 -6.03 32.33 -5.19
N LEU A 11 -6.77 32.87 -4.23
CA LEU A 11 -8.16 32.49 -4.01
C LEU A 11 -9.14 33.67 -4.06
N GLY A 12 -8.64 34.90 -4.10
CA GLY A 12 -9.45 36.13 -4.04
C GLY A 12 -10.06 36.41 -2.65
N PRO A 13 -10.59 37.63 -2.44
CA PRO A 13 -11.02 38.10 -1.12
C PRO A 13 -12.19 37.31 -0.50
N ALA A 14 -13.00 36.62 -1.30
CA ALA A 14 -14.14 35.86 -0.79
C ALA A 14 -13.72 34.56 -0.09
N SER A 15 -12.57 33.99 -0.41
CA SER A 15 -12.07 32.75 0.18
C SER A 15 -11.56 32.91 1.62
N LEU A 16 -11.14 34.11 1.99
CA LEU A 16 -10.72 34.41 3.38
C LEU A 16 -11.83 34.25 4.41
N PHE A 17 -13.09 34.35 3.99
CA PHE A 17 -14.24 34.13 4.87
C PHE A 17 -14.58 32.67 5.09
N VAL A 18 -14.04 31.76 4.29
CA VAL A 18 -14.29 30.32 4.36
C VAL A 18 -13.12 29.58 5.02
N ALA A 19 -11.93 30.17 5.02
CA ALA A 19 -10.73 29.54 5.58
C ALA A 19 -10.85 29.34 7.11
N ALA A 20 -10.43 28.17 7.56
CA ALA A 20 -10.39 27.86 8.99
C ALA A 20 -9.41 28.78 9.74
N THR A 21 -9.79 29.16 10.94
CA THR A 21 -8.88 29.84 11.86
C THR A 21 -7.71 28.92 12.23
N ARG A 22 -6.59 29.52 12.69
CA ARG A 22 -5.44 28.75 13.17
C ARG A 22 -5.83 27.67 14.17
N LYS A 23 -6.72 28.02 15.12
CA LYS A 23 -7.17 27.06 16.12
C LYS A 23 -7.93 25.89 15.49
N GLN A 24 -8.89 26.17 14.61
CA GLN A 24 -9.64 25.13 13.91
C GLN A 24 -8.72 24.23 13.04
N THR A 25 -7.71 24.82 12.41
CA THR A 25 -6.74 24.05 11.61
C THR A 25 -5.90 23.12 12.49
N VAL A 26 -5.44 23.58 13.66
CA VAL A 26 -4.71 22.76 14.61
C VAL A 26 -5.59 21.66 15.19
N ASP A 27 -6.79 22.00 15.66
CA ASP A 27 -7.72 21.00 16.21
C ASP A 27 -8.06 19.91 15.18
N LYS A 28 -8.23 20.30 13.90
CA LYS A 28 -8.46 19.33 12.80
C LYS A 28 -7.21 18.51 12.48
N ALA A 29 -6.04 19.12 12.52
CA ALA A 29 -4.78 18.39 12.33
C ALA A 29 -4.57 17.34 13.42
N ASP A 30 -4.81 17.70 14.68
CA ASP A 30 -4.68 16.77 15.81
C ASP A 30 -5.63 15.57 15.64
N GLU A 31 -6.91 15.81 15.30
CA GLU A 31 -7.89 14.75 14.99
C GLU A 31 -7.38 13.81 13.91
N LEU A 32 -6.87 14.37 12.81
CA LEU A 32 -6.37 13.58 11.68
C LEU A 32 -5.13 12.77 12.04
N PHE A 33 -4.19 13.36 12.79
CA PHE A 33 -2.99 12.65 13.23
C PHE A 33 -3.30 11.53 14.21
N GLU A 34 -4.25 11.71 15.12
CA GLU A 34 -4.72 10.63 16.01
C GLU A 34 -5.32 9.46 15.21
N ARG A 35 -6.15 9.75 14.19
CA ARG A 35 -6.68 8.72 13.28
C ARG A 35 -5.57 8.01 12.50
N MET A 36 -4.62 8.76 11.96
CA MET A 36 -3.47 8.20 11.25
C MET A 36 -2.61 7.32 12.15
N GLU A 37 -2.33 7.76 13.38
CA GLU A 37 -1.57 6.97 14.36
C GLU A 37 -2.32 5.67 14.70
N PHE A 38 -3.62 5.76 14.96
CA PHE A 38 -4.44 4.57 15.19
C PHE A 38 -4.37 3.61 14.01
N ASN A 39 -4.57 4.08 12.77
CA ASN A 39 -4.52 3.26 11.57
C ASN A 39 -3.13 2.67 11.30
N SER A 40 -2.07 3.41 11.60
CA SER A 40 -0.70 2.92 11.39
C SER A 40 -0.33 1.73 12.28
N ASN A 41 -1.02 1.59 13.41
CA ASN A 41 -0.84 0.49 14.35
C ASN A 41 -1.72 -0.73 14.02
N GLN A 42 -2.67 -0.60 13.07
CA GLN A 42 -3.51 -1.70 12.63
C GLN A 42 -2.89 -2.44 11.43
N PRO A 43 -3.15 -3.73 11.28
CA PRO A 43 -2.92 -4.41 10.01
C PRO A 43 -3.78 -3.76 8.92
N TYR A 44 -3.22 -3.62 7.70
CA TYR A 44 -3.93 -2.93 6.61
C TYR A 44 -5.31 -3.53 6.30
N TRP A 45 -5.43 -4.85 6.35
CA TRP A 45 -6.70 -5.56 6.11
C TRP A 45 -7.77 -5.34 7.18
N GLU A 46 -7.38 -4.80 8.35
CA GLU A 46 -8.31 -4.44 9.43
C GLU A 46 -8.71 -2.97 9.40
N ILE A 47 -7.98 -2.14 8.67
CA ILE A 47 -8.31 -0.72 8.50
C ILE A 47 -9.61 -0.64 7.72
N LYS A 48 -10.68 -0.27 8.42
CA LYS A 48 -11.95 0.08 7.78
C LYS A 48 -11.74 1.33 6.96
N ASP A 49 -12.57 1.46 5.93
CA ASP A 49 -12.55 2.63 5.04
C ASP A 49 -12.62 3.92 5.86
N ASP A 50 -11.46 4.46 6.14
CA ASP A 50 -11.30 5.71 6.87
C ASP A 50 -10.97 6.77 5.84
N SER A 51 -12.01 7.38 5.28
CA SER A 51 -11.94 8.37 4.22
C SER A 51 -11.40 9.73 4.73
N ILE A 52 -10.22 9.68 5.39
CA ILE A 52 -9.51 10.90 5.83
C ILE A 52 -9.37 11.88 4.65
N GLU A 53 -9.13 11.36 3.45
CA GLU A 53 -9.03 12.16 2.23
C GLU A 53 -10.34 12.76 1.80
N GLU A 54 -11.45 12.02 1.87
CA GLU A 54 -12.77 12.54 1.53
C GLU A 54 -13.20 13.63 2.50
N ASP A 55 -12.93 13.46 3.80
CA ASP A 55 -13.21 14.46 4.82
C ASP A 55 -12.46 15.78 4.54
N ILE A 56 -11.22 15.69 4.03
CA ILE A 56 -10.43 16.88 3.72
C ILE A 56 -10.83 17.46 2.37
N GLN A 57 -11.11 16.64 1.36
CA GLN A 57 -11.57 17.11 0.06
C GLN A 57 -12.90 17.84 0.15
N HIS A 58 -13.83 17.35 0.97
CA HIS A 58 -15.08 18.07 1.23
C HIS A 58 -14.89 19.43 1.89
N GLU A 59 -13.82 19.61 2.67
CA GLU A 59 -13.49 20.85 3.35
C GLU A 59 -12.21 21.52 2.81
N GLU A 60 -11.79 21.20 1.60
CA GLU A 60 -10.53 21.65 0.98
C GLU A 60 -10.31 23.16 1.10
N TYR A 61 -11.33 23.94 0.76
CA TYR A 61 -11.26 25.42 0.84
C TYR A 61 -11.12 25.94 2.26
N LYS A 62 -11.57 25.17 3.25
CA LYS A 62 -11.49 25.54 4.64
C LYS A 62 -10.13 25.19 5.25
N TYR A 63 -9.57 24.03 4.88
CA TYR A 63 -8.34 23.49 5.44
C TYR A 63 -7.23 23.32 4.38
N ILE A 64 -6.98 24.37 3.59
CA ILE A 64 -6.03 24.36 2.46
C ILE A 64 -4.64 23.79 2.83
N LEU A 65 -4.12 24.14 4.02
CA LEU A 65 -2.81 23.64 4.44
C LEU A 65 -2.82 22.13 4.71
N LEU A 66 -3.91 21.60 5.21
CA LEU A 66 -4.05 20.17 5.46
C LEU A 66 -4.23 19.41 4.15
N SER A 67 -5.04 19.93 3.22
CA SER A 67 -5.22 19.31 1.90
C SER A 67 -3.92 19.21 1.10
N MET A 68 -3.00 20.17 1.26
CA MET A 68 -1.68 20.13 0.65
C MET A 68 -0.73 19.07 1.27
N LEU A 69 -0.93 18.72 2.54
CA LEU A 69 -0.07 17.77 3.25
C LEU A 69 -0.54 16.31 3.11
N MET A 70 -1.83 16.08 2.85
CA MET A 70 -2.41 14.75 2.78
C MET A 70 -1.80 13.83 1.72
N PRO A 71 -1.55 14.28 0.46
CA PRO A 71 -0.94 13.42 -0.54
C PRO A 71 0.42 12.85 -0.14
N ALA A 72 1.19 13.60 0.67
CA ALA A 72 2.48 13.13 1.16
C ALA A 72 2.33 11.97 2.15
N ASN A 73 1.29 12.02 3.00
CA ASN A 73 1.01 10.94 3.96
C ASN A 73 0.60 9.64 3.27
N GLU A 74 -0.25 9.71 2.25
CA GLU A 74 -0.64 8.55 1.44
C GLU A 74 0.58 7.88 0.80
N GLN A 75 1.48 8.65 0.21
CA GLN A 75 2.71 8.13 -0.39
C GLN A 75 3.59 7.39 0.64
N VAL A 76 3.69 7.93 1.87
CA VAL A 76 4.44 7.28 2.95
C VAL A 76 3.80 5.95 3.36
N GLN A 77 2.49 5.93 3.55
CA GLN A 77 1.76 4.69 3.87
C GLN A 77 1.94 3.64 2.76
N ASN A 78 1.75 4.03 1.52
CA ASN A 78 1.97 3.17 0.36
C ASN A 78 3.40 2.58 0.33
N ALA A 79 4.41 3.39 0.61
CA ALA A 79 5.80 2.93 0.69
C ALA A 79 6.01 1.93 1.84
N MET A 80 5.39 2.15 2.99
CA MET A 80 5.46 1.23 4.14
C MET A 80 4.84 -0.13 3.81
N PHE A 81 3.66 -0.18 3.20
CA PHE A 81 3.01 -1.44 2.83
C PHE A 81 3.81 -2.21 1.79
N ARG A 82 4.32 -1.51 0.76
CA ARG A 82 5.21 -2.13 -0.24
C ARG A 82 6.44 -2.73 0.41
N THR A 83 7.03 -2.03 1.37
CA THR A 83 8.22 -2.52 2.08
C THR A 83 7.88 -3.76 2.90
N LYS A 84 6.78 -3.75 3.66
CA LYS A 84 6.32 -4.91 4.42
C LYS A 84 6.00 -6.10 3.50
N GLY A 85 5.27 -5.89 2.42
CA GLY A 85 4.96 -6.94 1.45
C GLY A 85 6.22 -7.57 0.86
N ARG A 86 7.20 -6.76 0.45
CA ARG A 86 8.49 -7.26 -0.04
C ARG A 86 9.26 -8.04 1.02
N GLN A 87 9.26 -7.59 2.27
CA GLN A 87 9.89 -8.33 3.37
C GLN A 87 9.26 -9.70 3.55
N GLU A 88 7.92 -9.80 3.50
CA GLU A 88 7.20 -11.07 3.57
C GLU A 88 7.53 -11.96 2.35
N GLY A 89 7.59 -11.39 1.15
CA GLY A 89 8.01 -12.11 -0.05
C GLY A 89 9.42 -12.69 0.06
N VAL A 90 10.39 -11.91 0.53
CA VAL A 90 11.77 -12.37 0.77
C VAL A 90 11.80 -13.43 1.87
N ARG A 91 11.05 -13.24 2.96
CA ARG A 91 10.94 -14.24 4.06
C ARG A 91 10.41 -15.57 3.52
N GLY A 92 9.41 -15.54 2.67
CA GLY A 92 8.87 -16.71 1.98
C GLY A 92 9.90 -17.36 1.06
N ALA A 93 10.58 -16.59 0.23
CA ALA A 93 11.59 -17.10 -0.70
C ALA A 93 12.74 -17.81 0.03
N VAL A 94 13.24 -17.23 1.12
CA VAL A 94 14.28 -17.86 1.95
C VAL A 94 13.78 -19.16 2.55
N ALA A 95 12.54 -19.20 3.03
CA ALA A 95 11.96 -20.41 3.61
C ALA A 95 11.81 -21.54 2.57
N LEU A 96 11.31 -21.23 1.37
CA LEU A 96 11.19 -22.15 0.26
C LEU A 96 12.56 -22.72 -0.16
N GLN A 97 13.58 -21.87 -0.32
CA GLN A 97 14.92 -22.29 -0.65
C GLN A 97 15.55 -23.19 0.41
N ARG A 98 15.36 -22.86 1.69
CA ARG A 98 15.84 -23.70 2.80
C ARG A 98 15.16 -25.06 2.80
N PHE A 99 13.84 -25.09 2.60
CA PHE A 99 13.10 -26.35 2.51
C PHE A 99 13.61 -27.21 1.35
N LYS A 100 13.73 -26.60 0.15
CA LYS A 100 14.31 -27.27 -1.05
C LYS A 100 15.68 -27.88 -0.77
N LYS A 101 16.54 -27.13 -0.07
CA LYS A 101 17.87 -27.62 0.29
C LYS A 101 17.84 -28.79 1.27
N MET A 102 16.86 -28.84 2.15
CA MET A 102 16.73 -29.91 3.15
C MET A 102 16.04 -31.15 2.60
N SER A 103 14.99 -30.99 1.81
CA SER A 103 14.16 -32.10 1.30
C SER A 103 14.53 -32.60 -0.09
N GLY A 104 15.24 -31.77 -0.88
CA GLY A 104 15.52 -32.01 -2.29
C GLY A 104 14.42 -31.55 -3.23
N GLU A 105 13.23 -31.25 -2.73
CA GLU A 105 12.05 -30.87 -3.51
C GLU A 105 11.44 -29.57 -3.02
N TRP A 106 10.67 -28.88 -3.90
CA TRP A 106 9.90 -27.72 -3.49
C TRP A 106 8.66 -28.16 -2.71
N PRO A 107 8.24 -27.42 -1.65
CA PRO A 107 6.99 -27.70 -0.97
C PRO A 107 5.82 -27.33 -1.88
N THR A 108 4.68 -27.99 -1.67
CA THR A 108 3.43 -27.68 -2.38
C THR A 108 2.59 -26.66 -1.63
N SER A 109 2.88 -26.47 -0.34
CA SER A 109 2.19 -25.49 0.51
C SER A 109 3.10 -24.98 1.64
N TRP A 110 2.74 -23.83 2.22
CA TRP A 110 3.46 -23.28 3.39
C TRP A 110 3.43 -24.22 4.61
N GLN A 111 2.41 -25.04 4.73
CA GLN A 111 2.21 -25.95 5.85
C GLN A 111 3.22 -27.11 5.89
N GLU A 112 3.81 -27.44 4.74
CA GLU A 112 4.86 -28.47 4.66
C GLU A 112 6.19 -27.99 5.22
N ILE A 113 6.38 -26.67 5.32
CA ILE A 113 7.62 -26.09 5.82
C ILE A 113 7.67 -26.21 7.35
N PRO A 114 8.68 -26.89 7.91
CA PRO A 114 8.79 -27.04 9.36
C PRO A 114 8.84 -25.70 10.08
N LYS A 115 8.21 -25.59 11.25
CA LYS A 115 8.20 -24.36 12.08
C LYS A 115 9.59 -23.89 12.51
N THR A 116 10.59 -24.77 12.47
CA THR A 116 12.00 -24.44 12.70
C THR A 116 12.62 -23.65 11.55
N VAL A 117 12.02 -23.72 10.37
CA VAL A 117 12.43 -22.98 9.16
C VAL A 117 11.56 -21.74 8.98
N LEU A 118 10.25 -21.88 9.12
CA LEU A 118 9.27 -20.80 8.96
C LEU A 118 8.23 -20.89 10.08
N LYS A 119 8.28 -19.94 11.03
CA LYS A 119 7.39 -19.94 12.21
C LYS A 119 5.91 -19.84 11.84
N SER A 120 5.62 -18.99 10.86
CA SER A 120 4.28 -18.78 10.31
C SER A 120 4.41 -18.46 8.82
N PRO A 121 3.40 -18.79 7.98
CA PRO A 121 3.37 -18.38 6.58
C PRO A 121 3.59 -16.87 6.43
N PRO A 122 4.24 -16.43 5.36
CA PRO A 122 4.31 -15.01 5.04
C PRO A 122 2.89 -14.50 4.73
N LEU A 123 2.55 -13.32 5.25
CA LEU A 123 1.22 -12.76 5.10
C LEU A 123 1.15 -11.74 3.97
N ASP A 124 0.08 -11.82 3.23
CA ASP A 124 -0.32 -10.79 2.29
C ASP A 124 -0.80 -9.56 3.09
N GLN A 125 -0.16 -8.42 2.85
CA GLN A 125 -0.46 -7.19 3.57
C GLN A 125 -1.82 -6.59 3.18
N LEU A 126 -2.46 -7.07 2.11
CA LEU A 126 -3.76 -6.59 1.65
C LEU A 126 -4.93 -7.37 2.24
N THR A 127 -4.74 -8.68 2.41
CA THR A 127 -5.83 -9.58 2.80
C THR A 127 -5.67 -10.16 4.19
N GLY A 128 -4.44 -10.17 4.74
CA GLY A 128 -4.10 -10.89 5.98
C GLY A 128 -3.98 -12.40 5.82
N GLU A 129 -4.26 -12.92 4.63
CA GLU A 129 -4.10 -14.33 4.29
C GLU A 129 -2.64 -14.65 3.95
N PRO A 130 -2.23 -15.91 3.95
CA PRO A 130 -0.92 -16.31 3.48
C PRO A 130 -0.69 -15.88 2.02
N LEU A 131 0.51 -15.32 1.74
CA LEU A 131 0.95 -15.08 0.38
C LEU A 131 0.81 -16.33 -0.47
N LYS A 132 0.49 -16.15 -1.73
CA LYS A 132 0.44 -17.23 -2.71
C LYS A 132 1.84 -17.54 -3.23
N PHE A 133 2.08 -18.78 -3.61
CA PHE A 133 3.26 -19.13 -4.37
C PHE A 133 3.00 -20.30 -5.31
N LYS A 134 3.78 -20.36 -6.38
CA LYS A 134 3.85 -21.48 -7.30
C LYS A 134 5.27 -21.68 -7.80
N ILE A 135 5.54 -22.84 -8.37
CA ILE A 135 6.85 -23.11 -8.98
C ILE A 135 6.71 -22.92 -10.48
N VAL A 136 7.47 -21.96 -11.02
CA VAL A 136 7.54 -21.65 -12.46
C VAL A 136 8.99 -21.82 -12.90
N ASP A 137 9.21 -22.64 -13.92
CA ASP A 137 10.56 -22.94 -14.48
C ASP A 137 11.57 -23.38 -13.40
N GLY A 138 11.09 -24.15 -12.42
CA GLY A 138 11.93 -24.67 -11.33
C GLY A 138 12.30 -23.64 -10.25
N GLN A 139 11.71 -22.45 -10.28
CA GLN A 139 11.90 -21.38 -9.30
C GLN A 139 10.59 -20.96 -8.65
N PRO A 140 10.60 -20.56 -7.36
CA PRO A 140 9.40 -20.08 -6.70
C PRO A 140 9.02 -18.69 -7.21
N LEU A 141 7.76 -18.51 -7.57
CA LEU A 141 7.09 -17.25 -7.78
C LEU A 141 6.20 -17.00 -6.57
N ILE A 142 6.42 -15.90 -5.85
CA ILE A 142 5.64 -15.52 -4.66
C ILE A 142 4.92 -14.21 -4.98
N TYR A 143 3.64 -14.15 -4.70
CA TYR A 143 2.80 -13.02 -5.06
C TYR A 143 1.69 -12.75 -4.04
N SER A 144 1.21 -11.52 -4.03
CA SER A 144 0.01 -11.05 -3.38
C SER A 144 -1.11 -10.97 -4.41
N VAL A 145 -2.34 -11.21 -4.00
CA VAL A 145 -3.53 -11.12 -4.88
C VAL A 145 -3.86 -9.68 -5.33
N GLY A 146 -3.01 -8.70 -5.02
CA GLY A 146 -3.21 -7.35 -5.53
C GLY A 146 -4.37 -6.58 -4.88
N ASN A 147 -4.74 -5.46 -5.50
CA ASN A 147 -5.79 -4.56 -4.99
C ASN A 147 -7.21 -5.04 -5.32
N ASP A 148 -7.38 -5.78 -6.39
CA ASP A 148 -8.65 -6.38 -6.82
C ASP A 148 -9.06 -7.57 -5.97
N ARG A 149 -8.09 -8.13 -5.20
CA ARG A 149 -8.25 -9.23 -4.26
C ARG A 149 -8.70 -10.55 -4.91
N ASP A 150 -8.54 -10.69 -6.21
CA ASP A 150 -8.69 -11.98 -6.87
C ASP A 150 -7.33 -12.62 -7.15
N ASP A 151 -7.32 -13.90 -7.48
CA ASP A 151 -6.10 -14.67 -7.68
C ASP A 151 -5.92 -14.94 -9.18
N ASP A 152 -5.10 -14.13 -9.81
CA ASP A 152 -4.74 -14.25 -11.22
C ASP A 152 -3.63 -15.28 -11.48
N GLU A 153 -3.39 -16.15 -10.51
CA GLU A 153 -2.37 -17.19 -10.61
C GLU A 153 -0.96 -16.66 -10.86
N GLY A 154 -0.63 -15.52 -10.26
CA GLY A 154 0.70 -14.89 -10.39
C GLY A 154 0.90 -14.23 -11.77
N LYS A 155 -0.14 -13.74 -12.40
CA LYS A 155 -0.02 -12.83 -13.53
C LYS A 155 0.36 -11.44 -13.03
N ASP A 156 1.29 -10.82 -13.73
CA ASP A 156 1.77 -9.49 -13.38
C ASP A 156 0.68 -8.43 -13.53
N LEU A 157 0.76 -7.40 -12.71
CA LEU A 157 -0.16 -6.26 -12.73
C LEU A 157 -0.25 -5.63 -14.11
N VAL A 158 -1.47 -5.43 -14.58
CA VAL A 158 -1.78 -4.77 -15.86
C VAL A 158 -2.62 -3.52 -15.55
N ARG A 159 -2.18 -2.38 -16.07
CA ARG A 159 -2.91 -1.13 -16.00
C ARG A 159 -3.29 -0.68 -17.40
N ASP A 160 -4.57 -0.41 -17.64
CA ASP A 160 -5.08 0.06 -18.94
C ASP A 160 -4.61 -0.78 -20.15
N GLY A 161 -4.44 -2.11 -19.95
CA GLY A 161 -3.98 -3.03 -20.99
C GLY A 161 -2.49 -2.98 -21.31
N GLN A 162 -1.71 -2.21 -20.55
CA GLN A 162 -0.25 -2.21 -20.63
C GLN A 162 0.34 -2.89 -19.38
N SER A 163 1.20 -3.89 -19.59
CA SER A 163 1.96 -4.50 -18.50
C SER A 163 2.82 -3.43 -17.83
N GLU A 164 2.49 -3.09 -16.60
CA GLU A 164 3.40 -2.29 -15.78
C GLU A 164 4.57 -3.19 -15.37
N HIS A 165 5.73 -2.92 -15.94
CA HIS A 165 6.93 -3.65 -15.57
C HIS A 165 7.09 -3.71 -14.05
N ARG A 166 7.29 -4.91 -13.54
CA ARG A 166 7.35 -5.38 -12.15
C ARG A 166 7.99 -4.46 -11.09
N ASN A 167 8.74 -3.43 -11.50
CA ASN A 167 9.42 -2.50 -10.60
C ASN A 167 8.67 -1.18 -10.36
N ARG A 168 7.62 -0.92 -11.10
CA ARG A 168 6.73 0.23 -10.94
C ARG A 168 5.32 -0.18 -10.56
N ALA A 169 5.13 -1.33 -9.94
CA ALA A 169 3.85 -1.61 -9.33
C ALA A 169 3.52 -0.42 -8.43
N VAL A 170 2.78 0.50 -9.00
CA VAL A 170 2.19 1.61 -8.27
C VAL A 170 1.10 0.95 -7.45
N PHE A 171 1.54 0.42 -6.32
CA PHE A 171 0.66 0.01 -5.27
C PHE A 171 -0.02 1.29 -4.79
N ILE A 172 -1.12 1.60 -5.39
CA ILE A 172 -1.96 2.72 -5.01
C ILE A 172 -2.95 2.13 -4.03
N LEU A 173 -2.76 2.41 -2.75
CA LEU A 173 -3.76 2.15 -1.73
C LEU A 173 -4.98 3.07 -1.90
N SER A 174 -4.88 4.06 -2.80
CA SER A 174 -5.97 4.95 -3.11
C SER A 174 -7.15 4.16 -3.65
N LYS A 175 -8.25 4.23 -2.93
CA LYS A 175 -9.56 3.75 -3.34
C LYS A 175 -10.21 4.62 -4.42
N SER A 176 -9.51 5.56 -5.01
CA SER A 176 -9.97 6.33 -6.16
C SER A 176 -10.04 5.41 -7.38
N VAL A 177 -11.21 4.89 -7.55
CA VAL A 177 -11.70 3.68 -8.18
C VAL A 177 -11.70 3.72 -9.71
N ASP A 178 -11.16 4.73 -10.35
CA ASP A 178 -11.27 4.84 -11.81
C ASP A 178 -10.15 4.15 -12.61
N GLN A 179 -9.20 3.51 -11.94
CA GLN A 179 -8.18 2.72 -12.63
C GLN A 179 -8.31 1.25 -12.22
N LYS A 180 -8.88 0.45 -13.11
CA LYS A 180 -8.84 -1.01 -13.00
C LYS A 180 -7.39 -1.46 -13.10
N VAL A 181 -6.77 -1.66 -11.94
CA VAL A 181 -5.52 -2.40 -11.84
C VAL A 181 -5.94 -3.85 -11.67
N ASP A 182 -5.63 -4.66 -12.66
CA ASP A 182 -5.91 -6.09 -12.73
C ASP A 182 -4.60 -6.86 -12.57
N GLY A 183 -4.63 -8.01 -11.92
CA GLY A 183 -3.47 -8.89 -11.76
C GLY A 183 -2.80 -8.85 -10.39
N ASP A 184 -1.86 -9.77 -10.22
CA ASP A 184 -1.17 -10.06 -8.98
C ASP A 184 0.10 -9.22 -8.80
N TRP A 185 0.39 -8.87 -7.55
CA TRP A 185 1.64 -8.20 -7.22
C TRP A 185 2.76 -9.22 -6.97
N ILE A 186 3.71 -9.30 -7.90
CA ILE A 186 4.84 -10.20 -7.80
C ILE A 186 5.85 -9.67 -6.76
N LEU A 187 6.07 -10.46 -5.72
CA LEU A 187 6.99 -10.15 -4.63
C LEU A 187 8.34 -10.85 -4.78
N TRP A 188 8.37 -12.00 -5.46
CA TRP A 188 9.57 -12.77 -5.73
C TRP A 188 9.39 -13.64 -6.98
N PRO A 189 10.40 -13.76 -7.88
CA PRO A 189 11.67 -13.04 -7.86
C PRO A 189 11.49 -11.55 -8.14
N GLN A 190 12.35 -10.72 -7.59
CA GLN A 190 12.46 -9.34 -8.05
C GLN A 190 13.20 -9.37 -9.38
N VAL A 191 12.58 -8.86 -10.43
CA VAL A 191 13.23 -8.72 -11.74
C VAL A 191 14.11 -7.48 -11.68
N GLU A 192 15.42 -7.68 -11.83
CA GLU A 192 16.34 -6.57 -12.04
C GLU A 192 16.00 -5.86 -13.35
N GLN A 193 16.04 -4.54 -13.31
CA GLN A 193 15.93 -3.72 -14.51
C GLN A 193 17.27 -3.73 -15.22
N ASP A 194 17.28 -4.17 -16.47
CA ASP A 194 18.33 -3.83 -17.43
C ASP A 194 18.15 -2.39 -17.93
#